data_594f52ed7a4da3152c98d2fc8727dad6
#
_entry.id   594f52ed7a4da3152c98d2fc8727dad6
#
_cell.length_a   1.000
_cell.length_b   1.000
_cell.length_c   1.000
_cell.angle_alpha   90.00
_cell.angle_beta   90.00
_cell.angle_gamma   90.00
#
_symmetry.space_group_name_H-M   'P 1'
#
loop_
_entity.id
_entity.type
_entity.pdbx_description
1 polymer ?
#
loop_
_entity_poly.entity_id
_entity_poly.type
_entity_poly.pdbx_seq_one_letter_code
_entity_poly.pdbx_strand_id
1 'polypeptide(L)' 'MRNLFDSQLNTLHRKLIEMGSACETAIDLAVKALLEGNADIAHEAASHDREIDQMERDIEAICLKMLLQQIGRAHV' A
#
# COMPACT_ATOMS: atom_id res chain seq x y z
N MET A 1 17.96 -19.83 8.83
CA MET A 1 18.03 -19.47 7.41
C MET A 1 16.68 -18.93 6.94
N ARG A 2 16.70 -17.81 6.25
CA ARG A 2 15.50 -17.17 5.75
C ARG A 2 15.01 -17.87 4.48
N ASN A 3 13.75 -18.26 4.42
CA ASN A 3 13.17 -18.88 3.24
C ASN A 3 12.40 -17.86 2.39
N LEU A 4 11.87 -18.30 1.26
CA LEU A 4 11.11 -17.44 0.35
C LEU A 4 9.89 -16.83 1.02
N PHE A 5 9.18 -17.58 1.81
CA PHE A 5 7.99 -17.09 2.52
C PHE A 5 8.34 -15.93 3.46
N ASP A 6 9.39 -16.08 4.27
CA ASP A 6 9.84 -15.03 5.17
C ASP A 6 10.24 -13.77 4.41
N SER A 7 10.94 -13.94 3.28
CA SER A 7 11.35 -12.82 2.43
C SER A 7 10.14 -12.08 1.86
N GLN A 8 9.14 -12.81 1.39
CA GLN A 8 7.90 -12.24 0.86
C GLN A 8 7.12 -11.51 1.96
N LEU A 9 7.07 -12.10 3.15
CA LEU A 9 6.38 -11.51 4.30
C LEU A 9 7.03 -10.19 4.72
N ASN A 10 8.36 -10.13 4.71
CA ASN A 10 9.11 -8.90 5.00
C ASN A 10 8.83 -7.82 3.95
N THR A 11 8.77 -8.19 2.67
CA THR A 11 8.44 -7.27 1.59
C THR A 11 7.02 -6.73 1.76
N LEU A 12 6.07 -7.61 2.05
CA LEU A 12 4.68 -7.25 2.31
C LEU A 12 4.58 -6.25 3.46
N HIS A 13 5.27 -6.53 4.55
CA HIS A 13 5.28 -5.67 5.73
C HIS A 13 5.78 -4.26 5.41
N ARG A 14 6.90 -4.18 4.67
CA ARG A 14 7.46 -2.90 4.24
C ARG A 14 6.48 -2.11 3.38
N LYS A 15 5.83 -2.79 2.43
CA LYS A 15 4.85 -2.15 1.54
C LYS A 15 3.61 -1.66 2.29
N LEU A 16 3.19 -2.38 3.32
CA LEU A 16 2.09 -1.94 4.18
C LEU A 16 2.46 -0.68 4.95
N ILE A 17 3.68 -0.60 5.47
CA ILE A 17 4.18 0.60 6.16
C ILE A 17 4.25 1.78 5.20
N GLU A 18 4.77 1.58 4.00
CA GLU A 18 4.87 2.61 2.96
C GLU A 18 3.47 3.13 2.57
N MET A 19 2.51 2.22 2.40
CA MET A 19 1.13 2.59 2.07
C MET A 19 0.49 3.38 3.22
N GLY A 20 0.71 2.97 4.47
CA GLY A 20 0.22 3.69 5.64
C GLY A 20 0.77 5.11 5.69
N SER A 21 2.05 5.29 5.41
CA SER A 21 2.70 6.60 5.36
C SER A 21 2.11 7.47 4.23
N ALA A 22 1.87 6.88 3.06
CA ALA A 22 1.26 7.60 1.94
C ALA A 22 -0.17 8.03 2.26
N CYS A 23 -0.95 7.17 2.92
CA CYS A 23 -2.30 7.51 3.38
C CYS A 23 -2.29 8.66 4.35
N GLU A 24 -1.39 8.65 5.32
CA GLU A 24 -1.24 9.72 6.30
C GLU A 24 -0.93 11.06 5.62
N THR A 25 -0.01 11.06 4.67
CA THR A 25 0.33 12.25 3.88
C THR A 25 -0.89 12.77 3.12
N ALA A 26 -1.63 11.89 2.46
CA ALA A 26 -2.82 12.26 1.69
C ALA A 26 -3.90 12.87 2.58
N ILE A 27 -4.11 12.31 3.77
CA ILE A 27 -5.08 12.80 4.73
C ILE A 27 -4.67 14.20 5.23
N ASP A 28 -3.40 14.38 5.59
CA ASP A 28 -2.88 15.66 6.04
C ASP A 28 -3.07 16.76 4.97
N LEU A 29 -2.76 16.43 3.71
CA LEU A 29 -2.95 17.36 2.60
C LEU A 29 -4.44 17.69 2.39
N ALA A 30 -5.30 16.69 2.48
CA ALA A 30 -6.74 16.89 2.32
C ALA A 30 -7.30 17.82 3.42
N VAL A 31 -6.91 17.59 4.66
CA VAL A 31 -7.30 18.44 5.79
C VAL A 31 -6.80 19.86 5.60
N LYS A 32 -5.53 20.01 5.21
CA LYS A 32 -4.95 21.33 4.94
C LYS A 32 -5.69 22.06 3.83
N ALA A 33 -6.02 21.36 2.74
CA ALA A 33 -6.78 21.92 1.63
C ALA A 33 -8.15 22.42 2.09
N LEU A 34 -8.82 21.65 2.94
CA LEU A 34 -10.13 22.04 3.50
C LEU A 34 -10.03 23.28 4.38
N LEU A 35 -9.04 23.30 5.29
CA LEU A 35 -8.87 24.42 6.22
C LEU A 35 -8.49 25.72 5.52
N GLU A 36 -7.68 25.62 4.45
CA GLU A 36 -7.18 26.79 3.72
C GLU A 36 -8.02 27.15 2.49
N GLY A 37 -8.95 26.29 2.09
CA GLY A 37 -9.69 26.45 0.85
C GLY A 37 -8.79 26.47 -0.38
N ASN A 38 -7.72 25.66 -0.37
CA ASN A 38 -6.67 25.68 -1.39
C ASN A 38 -6.84 24.54 -2.40
N ALA A 39 -7.25 24.90 -3.63
CA ALA A 39 -7.50 23.94 -4.70
C ALA A 39 -6.22 23.21 -5.15
N ASP A 40 -5.07 23.88 -5.12
CA ASP A 40 -3.80 23.25 -5.54
C ASP A 40 -3.41 22.13 -4.59
N ILE A 41 -3.58 22.37 -3.29
CA ILE A 41 -3.33 21.32 -2.26
C ILE A 41 -4.33 20.19 -2.42
N ALA A 42 -5.59 20.49 -2.74
CA ALA A 42 -6.60 19.47 -2.98
C ALA A 42 -6.21 18.56 -4.16
N HIS A 43 -5.69 19.13 -5.25
CA HIS A 43 -5.19 18.37 -6.39
C HIS A 43 -3.98 17.52 -6.04
N GLU A 44 -3.09 18.03 -5.20
CA GLU A 44 -1.94 17.28 -4.71
C GLU A 44 -2.40 16.07 -3.87
N ALA A 45 -3.36 16.28 -2.98
CA ALA A 45 -3.95 15.18 -2.20
C ALA A 45 -4.57 14.11 -3.11
N ALA A 46 -5.29 14.54 -4.15
CA ALA A 46 -5.91 13.62 -5.12
C ALA A 46 -4.87 12.80 -5.90
N SER A 47 -3.69 13.38 -6.17
CA SER A 47 -2.62 12.63 -6.85
C SER A 47 -2.07 11.50 -5.98
N HIS A 48 -2.03 11.68 -4.67
CA HIS A 48 -1.63 10.62 -3.73
C HIS A 48 -2.64 9.47 -3.70
N ASP A 49 -3.92 9.74 -3.94
CA ASP A 49 -4.95 8.71 -3.98
C ASP A 49 -4.65 7.65 -5.05
N ARG A 50 -4.21 8.08 -6.22
CA ARG A 50 -3.82 7.16 -7.31
C ARG A 50 -2.61 6.33 -6.97
N GLU A 51 -1.63 6.93 -6.29
CA GLU A 51 -0.44 6.23 -5.81
C GLU A 51 -0.81 5.15 -4.79
N ILE A 52 -1.70 5.50 -3.86
CA ILE A 52 -2.19 4.57 -2.84
C ILE A 52 -2.96 3.42 -3.48
N ASP A 53 -3.79 3.69 -4.48
CA ASP A 53 -4.50 2.65 -5.23
C ASP A 53 -3.51 1.65 -5.86
N GLN A 54 -2.41 2.13 -6.40
CA GLN A 54 -1.39 1.25 -6.98
C GLN A 54 -0.68 0.44 -5.90
N MET A 55 -0.37 1.06 -4.76
CA MET A 55 0.22 0.37 -3.62
C MET A 55 -0.70 -0.74 -3.11
N GLU A 56 -1.99 -0.46 -3.03
CA GLU A 56 -3.01 -1.44 -2.63
C GLU A 56 -3.03 -2.64 -3.57
N ARG A 57 -3.00 -2.39 -4.88
CA ARG A 57 -2.96 -3.46 -5.89
C ARG A 57 -1.71 -4.31 -5.79
N ASP A 58 -0.57 -3.67 -5.55
CA ASP A 58 0.71 -4.37 -5.42
C ASP A 58 0.71 -5.28 -4.19
N ILE A 59 0.19 -4.78 -3.07
CA ILE A 59 0.07 -5.54 -1.82
C ILE A 59 -0.88 -6.71 -2.01
N GLU A 60 -2.03 -6.47 -2.62
CA GLU A 60 -3.01 -7.50 -2.92
C GLU A 60 -2.43 -8.61 -3.78
N ALA A 61 -1.66 -8.23 -4.82
CA ALA A 61 -1.00 -9.20 -5.69
C ALA A 61 0.02 -10.06 -4.94
N ILE A 62 0.80 -9.47 -4.04
CA ILE A 62 1.74 -10.20 -3.21
C ILE A 62 1.01 -11.17 -2.28
N CYS A 63 -0.04 -10.71 -1.62
CA CYS A 63 -0.83 -11.54 -0.72
C CYS A 63 -1.43 -12.73 -1.46
N LEU A 64 -2.01 -12.50 -2.63
CA LEU A 64 -2.62 -13.56 -3.43
C LEU A 64 -1.58 -14.57 -3.89
N LYS A 65 -0.44 -14.10 -4.36
CA LYS A 65 0.67 -14.97 -4.78
C LYS A 65 1.14 -15.87 -3.63
N MET A 66 1.34 -15.28 -2.44
CA MET A 66 1.76 -16.03 -1.25
C MET A 66 0.71 -17.06 -0.86
N LEU A 67 -0.54 -16.68 -0.87
CA LEU A 67 -1.65 -17.56 -0.53
C LEU A 67 -1.71 -18.76 -1.47
N LEU A 68 -1.63 -18.52 -2.78
CA LEU A 68 -1.66 -19.58 -3.79
C LEU A 68 -0.45 -20.50 -3.67
N GLN A 69 0.72 -19.98 -3.36
CA GLN A 69 1.92 -20.79 -3.16
C GLN A 69 1.77 -21.71 -1.95
N GLN A 70 1.21 -21.22 -0.85
CA GLN A 70 1.00 -22.03 0.35
C GLN A 70 -0.06 -23.10 0.13
N ILE A 71 -1.17 -22.75 -0.49
CA ILE A 71 -2.24 -23.70 -0.81
C ILE A 71 -1.76 -24.73 -1.83
N GLY A 72 -1.02 -24.30 -2.85
CA GLY A 72 -0.45 -25.20 -3.86
C GLY A 72 0.43 -26.28 -3.26
N ARG A 73 1.19 -25.96 -2.24
CA ARG A 73 2.03 -26.93 -1.51
C ARG A 73 1.20 -27.93 -0.72
N ALA A 74 0.05 -27.51 -0.23
CA ALA A 74 -0.83 -28.36 0.55
C ALA A 74 -1.64 -29.31 -0.33
N HIS A 75 -1.71 -29.04 -1.61
CA HIS A 75 -2.50 -29.79 -2.60
C HIS A 75 -1.69 -30.80 -3.42
N VAL A 76 -0.71 -31.34 -2.87
CA VAL A 76 0.14 -32.33 -3.58
C VAL A 76 -0.53 -33.70 -3.65
#